data_a44142dbdfcf35bd88815b1eecfef7b4
#
_entry.id   a44142dbdfcf35bd88815b1eecfef7b4
#
_cell.length_a   1.000
_cell.length_b   1.000
_cell.length_c   1.000
_cell.angle_alpha   90.00
_cell.angle_beta   90.00
_cell.angle_gamma   90.00
#
_symmetry.space_group_name_H-M   'P 1'
#
loop_
_entity.id
_entity.type
_entity.pdbx_description
1 polymer ?
#
loop_
_entity_poly.entity_id
_entity_poly.type
_entity_poly.pdbx_seq_one_letter_code
_entity_poly.pdbx_strand_id
1 'polypeptide(L)'
;MRVLAGAFLAMLATGPTLPGPGGGIGMTLDARPAARCAVTTTATIVAYDATAQPSLAYRFVRSDGSVSPTGHLAYAGDGAVAQSVRDTWTPHGAAPWIALEVTAPQRMRSPRHAVAQRCPRRLLAATH
;
A
#
# COMPACT_ATOMS: atom_id res chain seq x y z
N MET A 1 10.29 21.95 -20.20
CA MET A 1 9.87 21.89 -19.76
C MET A 1 9.51 21.92 -19.42
N ARG A 2 9.43 21.52 -19.46
CA ARG A 2 8.88 21.46 -18.88
C ARG A 2 8.29 20.82 -18.72
N VAL A 3 8.22 20.44 -18.99
CA VAL A 3 7.40 19.98 -18.61
C VAL A 3 7.32 19.10 -18.68
N LEU A 4 7.52 18.63 -19.02
CA LEU A 4 7.11 17.88 -18.83
C LEU A 4 7.28 17.32 -18.21
N ALA A 5 7.79 17.29 -18.10
CA ALA A 5 7.71 16.86 -17.30
C ALA A 5 7.02 16.69 -16.72
N GLY A 6 6.72 16.75 -16.91
CA GLY A 6 5.88 16.76 -16.20
C GLY A 6 5.14 16.12 -16.32
N ALA A 7 5.13 15.85 -16.97
CA ALA A 7 4.06 15.40 -16.82
C ALA A 7 3.93 14.23 -16.38
N PHE A 8 4.14 13.94 -16.32
CA PHE A 8 3.72 13.32 -15.78
C PHE A 8 3.43 13.17 -15.09
N LEU A 9 3.62 13.27 -15.05
CA LEU A 9 3.15 13.26 -14.15
C LEU A 9 2.24 13.19 -13.85
N ALA A 10 2.27 13.20 -14.42
CA ALA A 10 1.09 13.19 -13.83
C ALA A 10 0.61 11.96 -13.44
N MET A 11 0.85 11.45 -13.46
CA MET A 11 0.24 10.62 -12.92
C MET A 11 0.28 10.43 -11.79
N LEU A 12 0.58 10.53 -11.77
CA LEU A 12 0.46 10.38 -10.83
C LEU A 12 -0.27 10.51 -10.03
N ALA A 13 -0.08 10.51 -10.43
CA ALA A 13 -0.88 11.02 -9.42
C ALA A 13 -1.84 10.17 -8.75
N THR A 14 -1.65 9.00 -8.88
CA THR A 14 -2.58 8.07 -8.34
C THR A 14 -2.33 7.78 -6.89
N GLY A 15 -1.15 7.94 -6.38
CA GLY A 15 -0.89 7.71 -4.99
C GLY A 15 -0.38 8.96 -4.32
N PRO A 16 -0.44 8.99 -3.00
CA PRO A 16 0.14 10.11 -2.29
C PRO A 16 1.64 10.15 -2.51
N THR A 17 2.16 11.33 -2.70
CA THR A 17 3.58 11.56 -2.80
C THR A 17 3.93 12.69 -1.85
N LEU A 18 4.81 12.41 -0.91
CA LEU A 18 5.27 13.41 0.03
C LEU A 18 6.68 13.80 -0.31
N PRO A 19 6.89 15.00 -0.83
CA PRO A 19 8.24 15.47 -1.02
C PRO A 19 8.92 15.66 0.32
N GLY A 20 10.18 15.37 0.36
CA GLY A 20 10.96 15.51 1.57
C GLY A 20 12.43 15.48 1.24
N PRO A 21 13.29 15.52 2.27
CA PRO A 21 14.71 15.49 2.02
C PRO A 21 15.16 14.27 1.22
N GLY A 22 14.41 13.18 1.29
CA GLY A 22 14.73 11.98 0.57
C GLY A 22 14.06 11.85 -0.78
N GLY A 23 13.48 12.92 -1.32
CA GLY A 23 12.83 12.85 -2.62
C GLY A 23 11.42 12.31 -2.60
N GLY A 24 10.99 11.72 -1.52
CA GLY A 24 9.63 11.29 -1.37
C GLY A 24 9.41 9.80 -1.58
N ILE A 25 8.20 9.38 -1.27
CA ILE A 25 7.77 7.99 -1.38
C ILE A 25 6.41 7.96 -2.06
N GLY A 26 6.27 7.04 -3.02
CA GLY A 26 4.98 6.79 -3.64
C GLY A 26 4.43 5.45 -3.21
N MET A 27 3.10 5.34 -3.12
CA MET A 27 2.44 4.11 -2.70
C MET A 27 1.24 3.84 -3.58
N THR A 28 1.13 2.60 -4.07
CA THR A 28 -0.06 2.15 -4.78
C THR A 28 -0.47 0.80 -4.21
N LEU A 29 -1.77 0.54 -4.19
CA LEU A 29 -2.32 -0.70 -3.67
C LEU A 29 -3.19 -1.38 -4.71
N ASP A 30 -3.14 -2.72 -4.70
CA ASP A 30 -4.01 -3.55 -5.51
C ASP A 30 -4.50 -4.70 -4.63
N ALA A 31 -5.81 -4.90 -4.57
CA ALA A 31 -6.40 -5.92 -3.71
C ALA A 31 -7.14 -6.93 -4.56
N ARG A 32 -6.90 -8.22 -4.30
CA ARG A 32 -7.50 -9.30 -5.07
C ARG A 32 -8.07 -10.36 -4.16
N PRO A 33 -9.17 -11.01 -4.58
CA PRO A 33 -9.73 -12.11 -3.79
C PRO A 33 -8.72 -13.25 -3.64
N ALA A 34 -8.76 -13.88 -2.49
CA ALA A 34 -7.95 -15.03 -2.18
C ALA A 34 -8.86 -16.12 -1.60
N ALA A 35 -8.26 -17.25 -1.23
CA ALA A 35 -9.04 -18.37 -0.71
C ALA A 35 -9.72 -18.00 0.61
N ARG A 36 -10.84 -18.65 0.88
CA ARG A 36 -11.56 -18.56 2.17
C ARG A 36 -11.99 -17.15 2.51
N CYS A 37 -12.49 -16.44 1.50
CA CYS A 37 -13.01 -15.09 1.69
C CYS A 37 -11.96 -14.07 2.12
N ALA A 38 -10.69 -14.43 1.99
CA ALA A 38 -9.61 -13.50 2.26
C ALA A 38 -9.35 -12.61 1.05
N VAL A 39 -8.61 -11.56 1.28
CA VAL A 39 -8.16 -10.64 0.23
C VAL A 39 -6.65 -10.48 0.40
N THR A 40 -5.94 -10.61 -0.71
CA THR A 40 -4.51 -10.33 -0.73
C THR A 40 -4.30 -8.95 -1.34
N THR A 41 -3.69 -8.08 -0.57
CA THR A 41 -3.35 -6.73 -1.00
C THR A 41 -1.87 -6.67 -1.30
N THR A 42 -1.54 -6.22 -2.48
CA THR A 42 -0.16 -5.96 -2.87
C THR A 42 0.05 -4.45 -2.89
N ALA A 43 1.01 -3.99 -2.14
CA ALA A 43 1.38 -2.59 -2.14
C ALA A 43 2.73 -2.43 -2.81
N THR A 44 2.83 -1.48 -3.71
CA THR A 44 4.09 -1.12 -4.33
C THR A 44 4.53 0.21 -3.73
N ILE A 45 5.73 0.21 -3.17
CA ILE A 45 6.27 1.37 -2.48
C ILE A 45 7.51 1.80 -3.24
N VAL A 46 7.49 3.02 -3.76
CA VAL A 46 8.59 3.58 -4.55
C VAL A 46 9.32 4.59 -3.70
N ALA A 47 10.62 4.36 -3.53
CA ALA A 47 11.50 5.41 -3.03
C ALA A 47 12.03 6.14 -4.26
N TYR A 48 11.64 7.42 -4.41
CA TYR A 48 12.02 8.15 -5.61
C TYR A 48 13.51 8.46 -5.66
N ASP A 49 14.15 8.46 -4.49
CA ASP A 49 15.61 8.56 -4.40
C ASP A 49 16.06 7.56 -3.34
N ALA A 50 16.44 6.38 -3.80
CA ALA A 50 16.81 5.29 -2.89
C ALA A 50 18.06 5.61 -2.08
N THR A 51 18.96 6.44 -2.60
CA THR A 51 20.15 6.85 -1.85
C THR A 51 19.77 7.68 -0.63
N ALA A 52 18.80 8.59 -0.79
CA ALA A 52 18.34 9.42 0.31
C ALA A 52 17.33 8.71 1.21
N GLN A 53 16.66 7.67 0.68
CA GLN A 53 15.65 6.93 1.41
C GLN A 53 16.01 5.43 1.38
N PRO A 54 17.06 5.00 2.13
CA PRO A 54 17.55 3.64 1.98
C PRO A 54 16.71 2.58 2.66
N SER A 55 15.84 2.97 3.58
CA SER A 55 15.01 1.99 4.28
C SER A 55 13.76 2.65 4.83
N LEU A 56 12.75 1.84 5.08
CA LEU A 56 11.56 2.31 5.76
C LEU A 56 10.89 1.14 6.49
N ALA A 57 10.02 1.49 7.43
CA ALA A 57 9.14 0.55 8.10
C ALA A 57 7.70 0.84 7.68
N TYR A 58 6.90 -0.21 7.56
CA TYR A 58 5.53 -0.08 7.08
C TYR A 58 4.63 -1.08 7.76
N ARG A 59 3.32 -0.85 7.67
CA ARG A 59 2.31 -1.82 8.04
C ARG A 59 1.04 -1.53 7.25
N PHE A 60 0.17 -2.54 7.14
CA PHE A 60 -1.16 -2.35 6.57
C PHE A 60 -2.14 -2.02 7.68
N VAL A 61 -3.03 -1.08 7.39
CA VAL A 61 -4.08 -0.65 8.31
C VAL A 61 -5.40 -1.06 7.69
N ARG A 62 -6.27 -1.67 8.47
CA ARG A 62 -7.50 -2.25 7.96
C ARG A 62 -8.72 -1.61 8.59
N SER A 63 -9.84 -1.67 7.86
CA SER A 63 -11.06 -1.00 8.29
C SER A 63 -11.62 -1.52 9.60
N ASP A 64 -11.30 -2.77 9.98
CA ASP A 64 -11.78 -3.33 11.24
C ASP A 64 -10.92 -2.92 12.44
N GLY A 65 -9.95 -2.04 12.22
CA GLY A 65 -9.08 -1.57 13.29
C GLY A 65 -7.83 -2.42 13.49
N SER A 66 -7.73 -3.56 12.82
CA SER A 66 -6.52 -4.37 12.92
C SER A 66 -5.40 -3.79 12.07
N VAL A 67 -4.18 -4.18 12.39
CA VAL A 67 -3.02 -3.78 11.61
C VAL A 67 -2.15 -5.02 11.39
N SER A 68 -1.44 -5.04 10.28
CA SER A 68 -0.48 -6.10 10.02
C SER A 68 0.76 -5.91 10.90
N PRO A 69 1.57 -6.96 11.07
CA PRO A 69 2.87 -6.77 11.69
C PRO A 69 3.70 -5.74 10.91
N THR A 70 4.57 -5.06 11.62
CA THR A 70 5.44 -4.07 10.98
C THR A 70 6.50 -4.80 10.15
N GLY A 71 6.61 -4.38 8.89
CA GLY A 71 7.63 -4.88 8.00
C GLY A 71 8.69 -3.82 7.75
N HIS A 72 9.78 -4.25 7.16
CA HIS A 72 10.89 -3.35 6.86
C HIS A 72 11.33 -3.57 5.43
N LEU A 73 11.64 -2.49 4.74
CA LEU A 73 12.16 -2.53 3.38
C LEU A 73 13.52 -1.84 3.36
N ALA A 74 14.43 -2.42 2.60
CA ALA A 74 15.72 -1.81 2.30
C ALA A 74 15.79 -1.59 0.79
N TYR A 75 16.16 -0.38 0.39
CA TYR A 75 16.29 -0.02 -1.00
C TYR A 75 17.75 0.03 -1.36
N ALA A 76 18.13 -0.70 -2.41
CA ALA A 76 19.50 -0.71 -2.90
C ALA A 76 19.55 0.00 -4.24
N GLY A 77 20.67 0.66 -4.50
CA GLY A 77 20.86 1.38 -5.75
C GLY A 77 20.62 2.86 -5.57
N ASP A 78 20.52 3.56 -6.69
CA ASP A 78 20.26 4.98 -6.72
C ASP A 78 19.05 5.25 -7.60
N GLY A 79 18.55 6.49 -7.57
CA GLY A 79 17.36 6.84 -8.30
C GLY A 79 16.12 6.21 -7.73
N ALA A 80 15.11 6.07 -8.56
CA ALA A 80 13.82 5.53 -8.12
C ALA A 80 13.87 4.00 -8.07
N VAL A 81 13.51 3.43 -6.93
CA VAL A 81 13.48 1.98 -6.74
C VAL A 81 12.13 1.61 -6.15
N ALA A 82 11.48 0.61 -6.72
CA ALA A 82 10.18 0.13 -6.28
C ALA A 82 10.32 -1.24 -5.64
N GLN A 83 9.58 -1.47 -4.57
CA GLN A 83 9.46 -2.80 -3.97
C GLN A 83 8.01 -3.07 -3.63
N SER A 84 7.63 -4.34 -3.67
CA SER A 84 6.25 -4.75 -3.39
C SER A 84 6.19 -5.57 -2.12
N VAL A 85 5.12 -5.36 -1.36
CA VAL A 85 4.83 -6.11 -0.14
C VAL A 85 3.38 -6.57 -0.19
N ARG A 86 3.05 -7.59 0.59
CA ARG A 86 1.73 -8.18 0.57
C ARG A 86 1.16 -8.32 1.96
N ASP A 87 -0.17 -8.30 2.01
CA ASP A 87 -0.92 -8.59 3.22
C ASP A 87 -2.15 -9.40 2.84
N THR A 88 -2.42 -10.47 3.56
CA THR A 88 -3.63 -11.27 3.36
C THR A 88 -4.49 -11.14 4.60
N TRP A 89 -5.76 -10.82 4.40
CA TRP A 89 -6.66 -10.47 5.48
C TRP A 89 -8.08 -10.84 5.08
N THR A 90 -8.88 -11.27 6.02
CA THR A 90 -10.30 -11.54 5.79
C THR A 90 -11.09 -10.32 6.21
N PRO A 91 -11.63 -9.56 5.25
CA PRO A 91 -12.36 -8.34 5.58
C PRO A 91 -13.68 -8.63 6.28
N HIS A 92 -14.07 -7.72 7.15
CA HIS A 92 -15.34 -7.74 7.84
C HIS A 92 -16.02 -6.39 7.70
N GLY A 93 -17.35 -6.38 7.77
CA GLY A 93 -18.08 -5.14 7.71
C GLY A 93 -18.63 -4.83 6.35
N ALA A 94 -19.38 -3.74 6.27
CA ALA A 94 -20.16 -3.43 5.09
C ALA A 94 -19.35 -2.78 3.98
N ALA A 95 -18.32 -2.03 4.34
CA ALA A 95 -17.53 -1.30 3.35
C ALA A 95 -16.05 -1.41 3.73
N PRO A 96 -15.46 -2.61 3.58
CA PRO A 96 -14.08 -2.80 3.99
C PRO A 96 -13.09 -2.01 3.13
N TRP A 97 -12.04 -1.58 3.77
CA TRP A 97 -10.95 -0.89 3.09
C TRP A 97 -9.63 -1.26 3.76
N ILE A 98 -8.55 -1.01 3.04
CA ILE A 98 -7.20 -1.22 3.53
C ILE A 98 -6.35 -0.04 3.08
N ALA A 99 -5.35 0.30 3.87
CA ALA A 99 -4.40 1.34 3.54
C ALA A 99 -3.02 0.89 3.97
N LEU A 100 -2.01 1.50 3.37
CA LEU A 100 -0.63 1.27 3.77
C LEU A 100 -0.15 2.46 4.58
N GLU A 101 0.52 2.18 5.69
CA GLU A 101 1.12 3.21 6.52
C GLU A 101 2.62 2.98 6.62
N VAL A 102 3.38 3.97 6.22
CA VAL A 102 4.82 4.02 6.51
C VAL A 102 4.95 4.63 7.90
N THR A 103 5.66 3.93 8.78
CA THR A 103 5.79 4.36 10.18
C THR A 103 7.14 4.97 10.49
N ALA A 104 8.16 4.68 9.69
CA ALA A 104 9.49 5.25 9.87
C ALA A 104 10.18 5.30 8.52
N PRO A 105 11.06 6.24 8.29
CA PRO A 105 11.52 7.29 9.22
C PRO A 105 10.48 8.39 9.40
N GLN A 106 9.55 8.52 8.46
CA GLN A 106 8.55 9.56 8.49
C GLN A 106 7.19 8.93 8.31
N ARG A 107 6.24 9.31 9.15
CA ARG A 107 4.90 8.72 9.10
C ARG A 107 4.11 9.28 7.93
N MET A 108 3.54 8.38 7.14
CA MET A 108 2.65 8.76 6.05
C MET A 108 1.72 7.59 5.75
N ARG A 109 0.57 7.88 5.16
CA ARG A 109 -0.43 6.86 4.90
C ARG A 109 -1.00 7.04 3.50
N SER A 110 -1.21 5.92 2.80
CA SER A 110 -1.90 5.93 1.52
C SER A 110 -3.38 6.26 1.70
N PRO A 111 -4.07 6.69 0.63
CA PRO A 111 -5.52 6.73 0.68
C PRO A 111 -6.08 5.34 0.97
N ARG A 112 -7.30 5.32 1.50
CA ARG A 112 -8.00 4.06 1.72
C ARG A 112 -8.32 3.42 0.39
N HIS A 113 -8.07 2.12 0.29
CA HIS A 113 -8.36 1.36 -0.90
C HIS A 113 -9.55 0.46 -0.60
N ALA A 114 -10.66 0.69 -1.28
CA ALA A 114 -11.86 -0.11 -1.07
C ALA A 114 -11.61 -1.55 -1.51
N VAL A 115 -12.08 -2.48 -0.71
CA VAL A 115 -11.86 -3.91 -0.94
C VAL A 115 -13.17 -4.55 -1.33
N ALA A 116 -13.21 -5.18 -2.51
CA ALA A 116 -14.37 -5.93 -2.93
C ALA A 116 -14.32 -7.31 -2.29
N GLN A 117 -15.24 -7.55 -1.37
CA GLN A 117 -15.36 -8.85 -0.73
C GLN A 117 -16.44 -9.65 -1.45
N ARG A 118 -16.04 -10.75 -2.04
CA ARG A 118 -16.95 -11.54 -2.86
C ARG A 118 -17.35 -12.85 -2.21
N CYS A 119 -17.13 -12.98 -0.93
CA CYS A 119 -17.48 -14.20 -0.25
C CYS A 119 -18.99 -14.27 -0.03
N PRO A 120 -19.69 -15.25 -0.62
CA PRO A 120 -21.14 -15.33 -0.43
C PRO A 120 -21.46 -15.62 1.03
N ARG A 121 -22.54 -15.00 1.52
CA ARG A 121 -22.99 -15.26 2.87
C ARG A 121 -23.32 -16.74 3.07
N ARG A 122 -23.88 -17.37 2.03
CA ARG A 122 -24.22 -18.78 2.10
C ARG A 122 -22.99 -19.66 2.32
N LEU A 123 -21.88 -19.31 1.71
CA LEU A 123 -20.65 -20.05 1.91
C LEU A 123 -20.18 -19.96 3.35
N LEU A 124 -20.28 -18.80 3.96
CA LEU A 124 -19.91 -18.63 5.37
C LEU A 124 -20.80 -19.47 6.26
N ALA A 125 -22.11 -19.52 5.97
CA ALA A 125 -23.02 -20.34 6.75
C ALA A 125 -22.71 -21.82 6.60
N ALA A 126 -22.31 -22.26 5.42
CA ALA A 126 -22.05 -23.67 5.15
C ALA A 126 -20.80 -24.19 5.84
N THR A 127 -19.97 -23.33 6.37
CA THR A 127 -18.74 -23.76 7.05
C THR A 127 -18.98 -24.08 8.53
N HIS A 128 -20.20 -23.93 9.01
CA HIS A 128 -20.50 -24.26 10.39
C HIS A 128 -20.83 -25.76 10.59
#